data_060dad43ecddf2d03ff5339e2043a21e
#
_entry.id   060dad43ecddf2d03ff5339e2043a21e
#
_cell.length_a   1.000
_cell.length_b   1.000
_cell.length_c   1.000
_cell.angle_alpha   90.00
_cell.angle_beta   90.00
_cell.angle_gamma   90.00
#
_symmetry.space_group_name_H-M   'P 1'
#
loop_
_entity.id
_entity.type
_entity.pdbx_description
1 polymer ?
#
loop_
_entity_poly.entity_id
_entity_poly.type
_entity_poly.pdbx_seq_one_letter_code
_entity_poly.pdbx_strand_id
1 'polypeptide(L)'
;MENSTTTTEWYENQIREDGCFCMRSMQKAPGYVQKLNWTEKEFTQGLTYIQLRKDNKPVGFIEYALGEQAWRAVHADGYLVIHCIWIAVTGLGLGSQLIQRCIQDAITLGKKGVAVVTNIDTSWAPGPEIFLKNGFRHVEDAPYSFQLYIYKLNQEHSDPYFPDNWVLRLDRFSEGLTILRTHQCPYLEIATHNVIEAAETVGIQPEIIDIRDRSQLMELSPTPYGVFHVICNGELISYHRMTPRSFAKKLTMLYSKS
;
A
#
# COMPACT_ATOMS: atom_id res chain seq x y z
N MET A 1 0.99 -38.75 -23.06
CA MET A 1 0.87 -37.75 -21.97
C MET A 1 1.52 -36.50 -22.47
N GLU A 2 0.69 -35.56 -22.96
CA GLU A 2 1.19 -34.25 -23.38
C GLU A 2 1.68 -33.51 -22.13
N ASN A 3 2.98 -33.17 -22.10
CA ASN A 3 3.55 -32.25 -21.15
C ASN A 3 2.91 -30.88 -21.41
N SER A 4 1.85 -30.57 -20.70
CA SER A 4 1.27 -29.22 -20.64
C SER A 4 2.34 -28.29 -20.06
N THR A 5 3.06 -27.59 -20.95
CA THR A 5 4.03 -26.57 -20.55
C THR A 5 3.22 -25.42 -19.94
N THR A 6 3.20 -25.35 -18.64
CA THR A 6 2.53 -24.26 -17.90
C THR A 6 3.27 -22.96 -18.20
N THR A 7 2.64 -22.06 -18.97
CA THR A 7 3.21 -20.77 -19.33
C THR A 7 2.87 -19.73 -18.26
N THR A 8 3.87 -18.98 -17.84
CA THR A 8 3.73 -17.82 -16.97
C THR A 8 3.84 -16.58 -17.86
N GLU A 9 2.84 -15.72 -17.83
CA GLU A 9 2.73 -14.54 -18.67
C GLU A 9 2.71 -13.29 -17.82
N TRP A 10 3.33 -12.21 -18.33
CA TRP A 10 3.45 -10.92 -17.69
C TRP A 10 2.60 -9.88 -18.43
N TYR A 11 1.72 -9.20 -17.69
CA TYR A 11 0.86 -8.14 -18.20
C TYR A 11 1.20 -6.85 -17.49
N GLU A 12 1.82 -5.92 -18.20
CA GLU A 12 2.31 -4.66 -17.64
C GLU A 12 1.44 -3.49 -18.09
N ASN A 13 1.03 -2.65 -17.11
CA ASN A 13 0.28 -1.40 -17.32
C ASN A 13 -1.00 -1.53 -18.17
N GLN A 14 -1.66 -2.69 -18.14
CA GLN A 14 -2.87 -2.99 -18.89
C GLN A 14 -4.10 -3.13 -17.95
N ILE A 15 -4.18 -2.26 -16.94
CA ILE A 15 -5.18 -2.43 -15.85
C ILE A 15 -6.64 -2.27 -16.35
N ARG A 16 -6.88 -1.53 -17.44
CA ARG A 16 -8.23 -1.41 -18.04
C ARG A 16 -8.70 -2.68 -18.71
N GLU A 17 -7.80 -3.35 -19.42
CA GLU A 17 -8.07 -4.54 -20.18
C GLU A 17 -8.10 -5.77 -19.27
N ASP A 18 -7.11 -5.86 -18.38
CA ASP A 18 -6.88 -7.03 -17.53
C ASP A 18 -7.56 -6.95 -16.17
N GLY A 19 -7.97 -5.76 -15.77
CA GLY A 19 -8.56 -5.49 -14.46
C GLY A 19 -7.54 -5.45 -13.32
N CYS A 20 -7.99 -4.93 -12.16
CA CYS A 20 -7.23 -5.00 -10.93
C CYS A 20 -7.25 -6.42 -10.36
N PHE A 21 -6.13 -6.90 -9.84
CA PHE A 21 -6.03 -8.23 -9.22
C PHE A 21 -6.97 -8.38 -8.01
N CYS A 22 -7.05 -7.36 -7.16
CA CYS A 22 -7.94 -7.34 -6.00
C CYS A 22 -9.40 -7.06 -6.41
N MET A 23 -10.38 -7.65 -5.70
CA MET A 23 -11.83 -7.47 -5.93
C MET A 23 -12.31 -7.82 -7.35
N ARG A 24 -11.68 -8.74 -8.06
CA ARG A 24 -12.02 -9.12 -9.45
C ARG A 24 -13.48 -9.52 -9.68
N SER A 25 -14.14 -10.07 -8.67
CA SER A 25 -15.56 -10.43 -8.72
C SER A 25 -16.51 -9.24 -8.55
N MET A 26 -15.98 -8.05 -8.19
CA MET A 26 -16.74 -6.85 -7.87
C MET A 26 -16.32 -5.65 -8.73
N GLN A 27 -16.15 -5.85 -10.03
CA GLN A 27 -15.61 -4.83 -10.96
C GLN A 27 -16.45 -3.55 -11.05
N LYS A 28 -17.75 -3.62 -10.71
CA LYS A 28 -18.65 -2.46 -10.68
C LYS A 28 -18.65 -1.72 -9.34
N ALA A 29 -17.97 -2.25 -8.32
CA ALA A 29 -17.90 -1.59 -7.02
C ALA A 29 -17.15 -0.24 -7.14
N PRO A 30 -17.62 0.83 -6.45
CA PRO A 30 -16.98 2.15 -6.54
C PRO A 30 -15.47 2.12 -6.27
N GLY A 31 -15.03 1.40 -5.23
CA GLY A 31 -13.60 1.28 -4.91
C GLY A 31 -12.77 0.60 -5.99
N TYR A 32 -13.35 -0.36 -6.74
CA TYR A 32 -12.68 -0.99 -7.87
C TYR A 32 -12.47 0.02 -9.01
N VAL A 33 -13.52 0.78 -9.36
CA VAL A 33 -13.45 1.81 -10.40
C VAL A 33 -12.46 2.93 -10.01
N GLN A 34 -12.48 3.36 -8.74
CA GLN A 34 -11.54 4.35 -8.22
C GLN A 34 -10.08 3.87 -8.33
N LYS A 35 -9.81 2.60 -7.98
CA LYS A 35 -8.46 2.01 -8.15
C LYS A 35 -8.02 2.01 -9.62
N LEU A 36 -8.88 1.63 -10.55
CA LEU A 36 -8.54 1.66 -11.98
C LEU A 36 -8.18 3.09 -12.43
N ASN A 37 -9.02 4.08 -12.10
CA ASN A 37 -8.80 5.48 -12.46
C ASN A 37 -7.51 6.05 -11.85
N TRP A 38 -7.27 5.74 -10.56
CA TRP A 38 -6.05 6.15 -9.87
C TRP A 38 -4.80 5.54 -10.54
N THR A 39 -4.83 4.23 -10.81
CA THR A 39 -3.68 3.53 -11.41
C THR A 39 -3.34 4.08 -12.78
N GLU A 40 -4.33 4.33 -13.65
CA GLU A 40 -4.11 4.92 -14.96
C GLU A 40 -3.49 6.32 -14.89
N LYS A 41 -4.00 7.15 -13.98
CA LYS A 41 -3.43 8.48 -13.74
C LYS A 41 -1.96 8.35 -13.33
N GLU A 42 -1.65 7.45 -12.43
CA GLU A 42 -0.30 7.28 -11.88
C GLU A 42 0.67 6.62 -12.88
N PHE A 43 0.21 5.90 -13.90
CA PHE A 43 1.08 5.43 -15.01
C PHE A 43 1.82 6.60 -15.67
N THR A 44 1.19 7.75 -15.83
CA THR A 44 1.82 8.96 -16.38
C THR A 44 2.88 9.55 -15.46
N GLN A 45 2.90 9.15 -14.18
CA GLN A 45 3.86 9.56 -13.15
C GLN A 45 4.92 8.48 -12.87
N GLY A 46 4.97 7.42 -13.68
CA GLY A 46 5.95 6.35 -13.55
C GLY A 46 5.57 5.24 -12.57
N LEU A 47 4.28 5.09 -12.26
CA LEU A 47 3.77 3.86 -11.63
C LEU A 47 3.89 2.70 -12.61
N THR A 48 4.30 1.54 -12.11
CA THR A 48 4.27 0.28 -12.85
C THR A 48 3.37 -0.71 -12.10
N TYR A 49 2.44 -1.31 -12.83
CA TYR A 49 1.57 -2.37 -12.35
C TYR A 49 1.75 -3.61 -13.22
N ILE A 50 2.24 -4.70 -12.65
CA ILE A 50 2.48 -5.96 -13.35
C ILE A 50 1.57 -7.03 -12.77
N GLN A 51 0.74 -7.63 -13.60
CA GLN A 51 -0.05 -8.79 -13.26
C GLN A 51 0.63 -10.06 -13.81
N LEU A 52 0.75 -11.07 -12.96
CA LEU A 52 1.29 -12.37 -13.31
C LEU A 52 0.12 -13.34 -13.53
N ARG A 53 0.09 -13.99 -14.68
CA ARG A 53 -0.90 -15.03 -15.03
C ARG A 53 -0.25 -16.38 -15.25
N LYS A 54 -0.95 -17.41 -14.88
CA LYS A 54 -0.61 -18.80 -15.13
C LYS A 54 -1.86 -19.47 -15.73
N ASP A 55 -1.72 -20.07 -16.90
CA ASP A 55 -2.84 -20.67 -17.63
C ASP A 55 -4.02 -19.69 -17.78
N ASN A 56 -3.73 -18.46 -18.19
CA ASN A 56 -4.70 -17.35 -18.33
C ASN A 56 -5.38 -16.88 -17.04
N LYS A 57 -4.99 -17.40 -15.86
CA LYS A 57 -5.56 -17.02 -14.57
C LYS A 57 -4.60 -16.11 -13.81
N PRO A 58 -5.04 -14.94 -13.33
CA PRO A 58 -4.21 -14.09 -12.48
C PRO A 58 -3.80 -14.82 -11.21
N VAL A 59 -2.48 -14.94 -10.98
CA VAL A 59 -1.91 -15.63 -9.82
C VAL A 59 -1.14 -14.70 -8.89
N GLY A 60 -0.88 -13.47 -9.31
CA GLY A 60 -0.21 -12.47 -8.50
C GLY A 60 -0.09 -11.13 -9.20
N PHE A 61 0.39 -10.12 -8.48
CA PHE A 61 0.75 -8.82 -9.03
C PHE A 61 1.80 -8.15 -8.17
N ILE A 62 2.47 -7.17 -8.76
CA ILE A 62 3.31 -6.20 -8.08
C ILE A 62 3.00 -4.81 -8.60
N GLU A 63 3.05 -3.82 -7.70
CA GLU A 63 2.88 -2.41 -8.00
C GLU A 63 4.05 -1.65 -7.39
N TYR A 64 4.75 -0.82 -8.16
CA TYR A 64 5.85 0.02 -7.72
C TYR A 64 5.93 1.32 -8.52
N ALA A 65 6.58 2.32 -7.97
CA ALA A 65 6.74 3.63 -8.61
C ALA A 65 8.17 4.16 -8.43
N LEU A 66 8.50 5.21 -9.17
CA LEU A 66 9.68 6.03 -8.90
C LEU A 66 9.61 6.57 -7.47
N GLY A 67 10.71 6.57 -6.73
CA GLY A 67 10.76 7.02 -5.33
C GLY A 67 10.29 8.46 -5.15
N GLU A 68 10.58 9.31 -6.13
CA GLU A 68 10.15 10.71 -6.21
C GLU A 68 8.63 10.87 -6.37
N GLN A 69 7.93 9.82 -6.84
CA GLN A 69 6.49 9.79 -7.10
C GLN A 69 5.75 8.74 -6.26
N ALA A 70 6.47 8.02 -5.41
CA ALA A 70 5.89 6.94 -4.63
C ALA A 70 4.85 7.42 -3.63
N TRP A 71 3.73 6.73 -3.58
CA TRP A 71 2.64 6.97 -2.63
C TRP A 71 2.90 6.24 -1.30
N ARG A 72 4.08 6.52 -0.74
CA ARG A 72 4.54 6.10 0.60
C ARG A 72 5.20 7.30 1.24
N ALA A 73 5.00 7.48 2.55
CA ALA A 73 5.68 8.54 3.28
C ALA A 73 7.13 8.12 3.58
N VAL A 74 7.95 8.14 2.53
CA VAL A 74 9.37 7.79 2.54
C VAL A 74 10.14 8.72 1.59
N HIS A 75 11.34 9.13 1.98
CA HIS A 75 12.31 9.82 1.14
C HIS A 75 13.17 8.76 0.44
N ALA A 76 12.89 8.50 -0.85
CA ALA A 76 13.49 7.41 -1.61
C ALA A 76 13.95 7.83 -3.01
N ASP A 77 14.50 9.05 -3.12
CA ASP A 77 14.93 9.62 -4.39
C ASP A 77 16.01 8.76 -5.09
N GLY A 78 15.72 8.40 -6.34
CA GLY A 78 16.56 7.52 -7.13
C GLY A 78 16.33 6.02 -6.89
N TYR A 79 15.38 5.62 -6.06
CA TYR A 79 14.95 4.23 -5.88
C TYR A 79 13.65 3.94 -6.63
N LEU A 80 13.34 2.67 -6.86
CA LEU A 80 11.95 2.23 -7.04
C LEU A 80 11.36 1.90 -5.67
N VAL A 81 10.08 2.20 -5.46
CA VAL A 81 9.38 1.89 -4.20
C VAL A 81 8.21 0.96 -4.48
N ILE A 82 8.25 -0.24 -3.90
CA ILE A 82 7.16 -1.21 -4.01
C ILE A 82 5.98 -0.71 -3.17
N HIS A 83 4.83 -0.53 -3.82
CA HIS A 83 3.57 -0.15 -3.18
C HIS A 83 2.82 -1.38 -2.66
N CYS A 84 2.70 -2.40 -3.49
CA CYS A 84 1.94 -3.59 -3.14
C CYS A 84 2.48 -4.81 -3.91
N ILE A 85 2.39 -5.96 -3.28
CA ILE A 85 2.66 -7.26 -3.89
C ILE A 85 1.70 -8.29 -3.30
N TRP A 86 1.14 -9.14 -4.14
CA TRP A 86 0.26 -10.22 -3.70
C TRP A 86 0.39 -11.44 -4.60
N ILE A 87 0.35 -12.62 -4.00
CA ILE A 87 0.39 -13.92 -4.68
C ILE A 87 -0.76 -14.78 -4.17
N ALA A 88 -1.53 -15.33 -5.11
CA ALA A 88 -2.66 -16.22 -4.79
C ALA A 88 -2.20 -17.65 -4.46
N VAL A 89 -1.06 -18.09 -5.00
CA VAL A 89 -0.55 -19.45 -4.84
C VAL A 89 0.88 -19.39 -4.30
N THR A 90 1.05 -19.87 -3.08
CA THR A 90 2.37 -19.92 -2.42
C THR A 90 3.19 -21.14 -2.82
N GLY A 91 4.49 -21.16 -2.52
CA GLY A 91 5.37 -22.30 -2.75
C GLY A 91 5.94 -22.44 -4.17
N LEU A 92 5.51 -21.63 -5.13
CA LEU A 92 5.98 -21.69 -6.53
C LEU A 92 7.04 -20.61 -6.86
N GLY A 93 7.54 -19.87 -5.90
CA GLY A 93 8.54 -18.81 -6.11
C GLY A 93 8.02 -17.57 -6.87
N LEU A 94 6.70 -17.46 -7.12
CA LEU A 94 6.12 -16.39 -7.93
C LEU A 94 6.35 -15.00 -7.32
N GLY A 95 6.30 -14.88 -6.00
CA GLY A 95 6.58 -13.62 -5.31
C GLY A 95 8.02 -13.16 -5.52
N SER A 96 8.98 -14.08 -5.44
CA SER A 96 10.38 -13.77 -5.76
C SER A 96 10.56 -13.36 -7.22
N GLN A 97 9.86 -14.00 -8.16
CA GLN A 97 9.90 -13.59 -9.57
C GLN A 97 9.42 -12.16 -9.77
N LEU A 98 8.32 -11.76 -9.12
CA LEU A 98 7.81 -10.38 -9.17
C LEU A 98 8.81 -9.37 -8.58
N ILE A 99 9.43 -9.70 -7.44
CA ILE A 99 10.46 -8.85 -6.82
C ILE A 99 11.70 -8.75 -7.73
N GLN A 100 12.17 -9.86 -8.29
CA GLN A 100 13.30 -9.87 -9.21
C GLN A 100 13.02 -9.05 -10.48
N ARG A 101 11.78 -9.06 -10.99
CA ARG A 101 11.37 -8.19 -12.09
C ARG A 101 11.49 -6.70 -11.68
N CYS A 102 11.02 -6.29 -10.53
CA CYS A 102 11.18 -4.92 -10.04
C CYS A 102 12.67 -4.53 -9.88
N ILE A 103 13.52 -5.43 -9.38
CA ILE A 103 14.96 -5.21 -9.28
C ILE A 103 15.58 -5.04 -10.68
N GLN A 104 15.20 -5.86 -11.66
CA GLN A 104 15.67 -5.75 -13.03
C GLN A 104 15.25 -4.42 -13.68
N ASP A 105 14.03 -3.96 -13.42
CA ASP A 105 13.56 -2.66 -13.90
C ASP A 105 14.34 -1.52 -13.24
N ALA A 106 14.69 -1.64 -11.94
CA ALA A 106 15.56 -0.67 -11.27
C ALA A 106 16.96 -0.60 -11.94
N ILE A 107 17.52 -1.73 -12.33
CA ILE A 107 18.81 -1.79 -13.07
C ILE A 107 18.66 -1.10 -14.43
N THR A 108 17.63 -1.46 -15.18
CA THR A 108 17.38 -0.91 -16.54
C THR A 108 17.16 0.60 -16.52
N LEU A 109 16.49 1.12 -15.47
CA LEU A 109 16.22 2.54 -15.28
C LEU A 109 17.37 3.29 -14.60
N GLY A 110 18.50 2.64 -14.32
CA GLY A 110 19.67 3.26 -13.66
C GLY A 110 19.35 3.76 -12.24
N LYS A 111 18.46 3.09 -11.52
CA LYS A 111 18.09 3.46 -10.16
C LYS A 111 19.14 2.98 -9.15
N LYS A 112 19.12 3.55 -7.94
CA LYS A 112 20.03 3.19 -6.82
C LYS A 112 19.68 1.82 -6.21
N GLY A 113 18.42 1.39 -6.37
CA GLY A 113 17.90 0.15 -5.82
C GLY A 113 16.38 0.13 -5.74
N VAL A 114 15.87 -0.74 -4.88
CA VAL A 114 14.43 -0.91 -4.61
C VAL A 114 14.18 -0.75 -3.11
N ALA A 115 13.15 -0.01 -2.74
CA ALA A 115 12.71 0.15 -1.36
C ALA A 115 11.28 -0.40 -1.19
N VAL A 116 10.95 -0.81 0.02
CA VAL A 116 9.60 -1.25 0.39
C VAL A 116 9.29 -0.91 1.85
N VAL A 117 8.08 -0.44 2.10
CA VAL A 117 7.52 -0.30 3.45
C VAL A 117 6.79 -1.58 3.80
N THR A 118 7.21 -2.24 4.88
CA THR A 118 6.63 -3.48 5.39
C THR A 118 5.97 -3.27 6.75
N ASN A 119 5.20 -4.25 7.21
CA ASN A 119 4.64 -4.27 8.55
C ASN A 119 4.50 -5.71 9.04
N ILE A 120 4.81 -5.94 10.33
CA ILE A 120 4.77 -7.28 10.93
C ILE A 120 3.45 -7.58 11.65
N ASP A 121 2.63 -6.57 11.92
CA ASP A 121 1.41 -6.70 12.73
C ASP A 121 0.12 -6.81 11.88
N THR A 122 0.23 -6.61 10.56
CA THR A 122 -0.94 -6.66 9.68
C THR A 122 -0.63 -7.27 8.32
N SER A 123 -1.57 -8.05 7.81
CA SER A 123 -1.54 -8.52 6.42
C SER A 123 -1.99 -7.48 5.40
N TRP A 124 -2.31 -6.26 5.83
CA TRP A 124 -2.69 -5.15 4.96
C TRP A 124 -1.52 -4.52 4.21
N ALA A 125 -0.34 -4.54 4.82
CA ALA A 125 0.94 -4.25 4.20
C ALA A 125 1.74 -5.55 3.99
N PRO A 126 2.70 -5.59 3.06
CA PRO A 126 3.54 -6.79 2.88
C PRO A 126 4.41 -7.04 4.12
N GLY A 127 4.59 -8.32 4.47
CA GLY A 127 5.56 -8.74 5.49
C GLY A 127 7.00 -8.72 4.97
N PRO A 128 8.01 -8.62 5.85
CA PRO A 128 9.42 -8.51 5.46
C PRO A 128 10.05 -9.80 4.91
N GLU A 129 9.50 -10.96 5.24
CA GLU A 129 10.16 -12.27 5.03
C GLU A 129 10.49 -12.54 3.56
N ILE A 130 9.59 -12.17 2.65
CA ILE A 130 9.81 -12.37 1.21
C ILE A 130 10.92 -11.45 0.69
N PHE A 131 11.03 -10.24 1.21
CA PHE A 131 12.06 -9.27 0.81
C PHE A 131 13.43 -9.68 1.34
N LEU A 132 13.51 -10.12 2.60
CA LEU A 132 14.75 -10.68 3.18
C LEU A 132 15.29 -11.84 2.35
N LYS A 133 14.42 -12.78 1.93
CA LYS A 133 14.78 -13.90 1.05
C LYS A 133 15.29 -13.46 -0.33
N ASN A 134 14.95 -12.26 -0.77
CA ASN A 134 15.36 -11.67 -2.04
C ASN A 134 16.51 -10.65 -1.90
N GLY A 135 17.24 -10.66 -0.77
CA GLY A 135 18.45 -9.86 -0.57
C GLY A 135 18.19 -8.42 -0.10
N PHE A 136 16.97 -8.10 0.30
CA PHE A 136 16.70 -6.83 0.96
C PHE A 136 17.25 -6.84 2.40
N ARG A 137 17.63 -5.68 2.89
CA ARG A 137 18.03 -5.49 4.27
C ARG A 137 17.15 -4.46 4.95
N HIS A 138 16.99 -4.57 6.26
CA HIS A 138 16.36 -3.58 7.10
C HIS A 138 17.19 -2.29 7.16
N VAL A 139 16.52 -1.16 7.20
CA VAL A 139 17.14 0.18 7.28
C VAL A 139 16.66 0.95 8.49
N GLU A 140 15.34 1.03 8.69
CA GLU A 140 14.74 1.92 9.67
C GLU A 140 13.37 1.41 10.13
N ASP A 141 13.04 1.68 11.39
CA ASP A 141 11.72 1.44 11.97
C ASP A 141 10.91 2.74 12.07
N ALA A 142 9.59 2.62 11.97
CA ALA A 142 8.66 3.71 12.19
C ALA A 142 7.53 3.27 13.15
N PRO A 143 6.74 4.21 13.71
CA PRO A 143 5.62 3.87 14.58
C PRO A 143 4.67 2.83 13.98
N TYR A 144 3.99 2.07 14.84
CA TYR A 144 3.02 1.03 14.48
C TYR A 144 3.61 -0.16 13.72
N SER A 145 4.86 -0.54 14.07
CA SER A 145 5.58 -1.70 13.51
C SER A 145 5.83 -1.63 12.01
N PHE A 146 5.85 -0.42 11.44
CA PHE A 146 6.30 -0.22 10.07
C PHE A 146 7.81 -0.24 9.99
N GLN A 147 8.33 -0.83 8.92
CA GLN A 147 9.75 -1.01 8.69
C GLN A 147 10.11 -0.69 7.24
N LEU A 148 11.27 -0.09 7.03
CA LEU A 148 11.85 0.16 5.72
C LEU A 148 12.88 -0.91 5.37
N TYR A 149 12.67 -1.58 4.26
CA TYR A 149 13.63 -2.52 3.69
C TYR A 149 14.10 -2.04 2.32
N ILE A 150 15.36 -2.29 2.00
CA ILE A 150 15.93 -1.91 0.71
C ILE A 150 16.78 -3.03 0.10
N TYR A 151 16.78 -3.06 -1.24
CA TYR A 151 17.77 -3.75 -2.06
C TYR A 151 18.62 -2.68 -2.77
N LYS A 152 19.93 -2.62 -2.48
CA LYS A 152 20.86 -1.65 -3.08
C LYS A 152 21.55 -2.27 -4.27
N LEU A 153 21.65 -1.52 -5.37
CA LEU A 153 22.45 -1.88 -6.54
C LEU A 153 23.91 -1.45 -6.40
N ASN A 154 24.16 -0.35 -5.66
CA ASN A 154 25.50 0.09 -5.28
C ASN A 154 25.52 0.51 -3.81
N GLN A 155 26.45 -0.01 -3.04
CA GLN A 155 26.56 0.24 -1.59
C GLN A 155 26.95 1.68 -1.24
N GLU A 156 27.52 2.44 -2.17
CA GLU A 156 27.92 3.85 -1.97
C GLU A 156 26.73 4.83 -1.96
N HIS A 157 25.58 4.45 -2.50
CA HIS A 157 24.39 5.31 -2.47
C HIS A 157 23.85 5.49 -1.05
N SER A 158 23.30 6.67 -0.77
CA SER A 158 22.56 6.92 0.48
C SER A 158 21.31 6.03 0.57
N ASP A 159 20.97 5.61 1.78
CA ASP A 159 19.74 4.87 2.02
C ASP A 159 18.51 5.79 1.97
N PRO A 160 17.36 5.30 1.55
CA PRO A 160 16.07 5.93 1.81
C PRO A 160 15.81 6.00 3.32
N TYR A 161 14.97 6.96 3.74
CA TYR A 161 14.63 7.16 5.15
C TYR A 161 13.19 7.64 5.32
N PHE A 162 12.65 7.47 6.51
CA PHE A 162 11.33 7.97 6.86
C PHE A 162 11.35 9.43 7.31
N PRO A 163 10.25 10.18 7.15
CA PRO A 163 10.05 11.40 7.95
C PRO A 163 10.05 11.08 9.45
N ASP A 164 10.46 12.02 10.28
CA ASP A 164 10.57 11.88 11.74
C ASP A 164 9.44 12.56 12.54
N ASN A 165 8.52 13.25 11.86
CA ASN A 165 7.49 14.11 12.45
C ASN A 165 6.12 13.44 12.60
N TRP A 166 6.03 12.13 12.85
CA TRP A 166 4.78 11.36 12.90
C TRP A 166 3.76 11.90 13.93
N VAL A 167 4.23 12.31 15.12
CA VAL A 167 3.36 12.86 16.17
C VAL A 167 2.74 14.18 15.71
N LEU A 168 3.54 15.09 15.14
CA LEU A 168 3.06 16.39 14.66
C LEU A 168 1.99 16.25 13.55
N ARG A 169 2.00 15.14 12.81
CA ARG A 169 0.98 14.87 11.80
C ARG A 169 -0.34 14.46 12.42
N LEU A 170 -0.33 13.73 13.52
CA LEU A 170 -1.53 13.38 14.29
C LEU A 170 -2.14 14.60 14.98
N ASP A 171 -1.33 15.53 15.47
CA ASP A 171 -1.79 16.77 16.14
C ASP A 171 -2.70 17.63 15.23
N ARG A 172 -2.56 17.51 13.91
CA ARG A 172 -3.43 18.19 12.94
C ARG A 172 -4.88 17.70 12.96
N PHE A 173 -5.12 16.53 13.52
CA PHE A 173 -6.42 15.87 13.63
C PHE A 173 -6.83 15.73 15.11
N SER A 174 -6.55 16.76 15.91
CA SER A 174 -6.75 16.78 17.37
C SER A 174 -8.22 16.77 17.80
N GLU A 175 -9.15 17.04 16.88
CA GLU A 175 -10.58 17.08 17.16
C GLU A 175 -11.38 16.19 16.21
N GLY A 176 -12.35 15.45 16.76
CA GLY A 176 -13.31 14.66 16.01
C GLY A 176 -12.74 13.36 15.44
N LEU A 177 -13.46 12.79 14.46
CA LEU A 177 -13.11 11.57 13.77
C LEU A 177 -12.77 11.88 12.32
N THR A 178 -11.54 11.58 11.89
CA THR A 178 -11.06 11.82 10.54
C THR A 178 -10.66 10.51 9.85
N ILE A 179 -11.06 10.35 8.60
CA ILE A 179 -10.64 9.27 7.72
C ILE A 179 -9.74 9.88 6.64
N LEU A 180 -8.44 9.57 6.67
CA LEU A 180 -7.54 9.86 5.55
C LEU A 180 -7.48 8.64 4.64
N ARG A 181 -7.73 8.82 3.35
CA ARG A 181 -7.68 7.71 2.39
C ARG A 181 -7.10 8.12 1.05
N THR A 182 -6.63 7.13 0.33
CA THR A 182 -6.22 7.23 -1.08
C THR A 182 -7.13 6.36 -1.94
N HIS A 183 -6.83 6.24 -3.24
CA HIS A 183 -7.51 5.27 -4.12
C HIS A 183 -6.59 4.12 -4.55
N GLN A 184 -5.49 3.90 -3.82
CA GLN A 184 -4.50 2.86 -4.12
C GLN A 184 -5.02 1.42 -3.96
N CYS A 185 -6.07 1.21 -3.18
CA CYS A 185 -6.60 -0.12 -2.92
C CYS A 185 -8.12 -0.15 -3.09
N PRO A 186 -8.68 -1.12 -3.83
CA PRO A 186 -10.12 -1.17 -4.09
C PRO A 186 -10.97 -1.46 -2.84
N TYR A 187 -10.36 -1.94 -1.75
CA TYR A 187 -11.06 -2.21 -0.50
C TYR A 187 -11.29 -0.97 0.37
N LEU A 188 -10.75 0.21 -0.01
CA LEU A 188 -10.82 1.41 0.84
C LEU A 188 -12.22 1.98 0.93
N GLU A 189 -13.05 1.84 -0.10
CA GLU A 189 -14.45 2.24 -0.04
C GLU A 189 -15.22 1.41 1.01
N ILE A 190 -14.99 0.10 1.04
CA ILE A 190 -15.56 -0.78 2.07
C ILE A 190 -15.01 -0.42 3.46
N ALA A 191 -13.71 -0.13 3.56
CA ALA A 191 -13.09 0.27 4.83
C ALA A 191 -13.70 1.58 5.36
N THR A 192 -13.90 2.57 4.48
CA THR A 192 -14.55 3.85 4.81
C THR A 192 -15.98 3.63 5.29
N HIS A 193 -16.77 2.85 4.56
CA HIS A 193 -18.15 2.55 4.94
C HIS A 193 -18.24 1.87 6.31
N ASN A 194 -17.35 0.94 6.62
CA ASN A 194 -17.28 0.28 7.92
C ASN A 194 -17.02 1.28 9.07
N VAL A 195 -16.24 2.34 8.82
CA VAL A 195 -15.99 3.39 9.82
C VAL A 195 -17.22 4.27 10.00
N ILE A 196 -17.88 4.65 8.90
CA ILE A 196 -19.11 5.46 8.93
C ILE A 196 -20.20 4.73 9.73
N GLU A 197 -20.47 3.45 9.40
CA GLU A 197 -21.44 2.62 10.12
C GLU A 197 -21.12 2.52 11.62
N ALA A 198 -19.84 2.36 11.97
CA ALA A 198 -19.43 2.35 13.37
C ALA A 198 -19.61 3.70 14.06
N ALA A 199 -19.30 4.80 13.39
CA ALA A 199 -19.43 6.16 13.91
C ALA A 199 -20.90 6.55 14.18
N GLU A 200 -21.81 6.12 13.31
CA GLU A 200 -23.26 6.30 13.50
C GLU A 200 -23.75 5.67 14.81
N THR A 201 -23.21 4.51 15.23
CA THR A 201 -23.60 3.84 16.47
C THR A 201 -23.25 4.63 17.73
N VAL A 202 -22.31 5.56 17.64
CA VAL A 202 -21.87 6.45 18.73
C VAL A 202 -22.24 7.91 18.48
N GLY A 203 -23.05 8.19 17.45
CA GLY A 203 -23.58 9.52 17.15
C GLY A 203 -22.55 10.51 16.59
N ILE A 204 -21.50 10.02 15.93
CA ILE A 204 -20.41 10.84 15.40
C ILE A 204 -20.42 10.80 13.86
N GLN A 205 -20.10 11.94 13.24
CA GLN A 205 -19.89 12.04 11.81
C GLN A 205 -18.38 12.17 11.51
N PRO A 206 -17.76 11.25 10.72
CA PRO A 206 -16.37 11.39 10.36
C PRO A 206 -16.18 12.43 9.25
N GLU A 207 -15.10 13.20 9.33
CA GLU A 207 -14.55 13.95 8.21
C GLU A 207 -13.77 12.99 7.30
N ILE A 208 -14.01 13.05 5.98
CA ILE A 208 -13.31 12.20 5.00
C ILE A 208 -12.40 13.09 4.16
N ILE A 209 -11.10 12.80 4.20
CA ILE A 209 -10.08 13.51 3.43
C ILE A 209 -9.48 12.53 2.41
N ASP A 210 -9.79 12.76 1.13
CA ASP A 210 -9.14 12.06 0.02
C ASP A 210 -7.78 12.70 -0.27
N ILE A 211 -6.71 11.96 -0.05
CA ILE A 211 -5.35 12.37 -0.40
C ILE A 211 -5.21 12.37 -1.92
N ARG A 212 -4.86 13.50 -2.51
CA ARG A 212 -4.93 13.75 -3.96
C ARG A 212 -3.63 13.54 -4.70
N ASP A 213 -2.51 13.67 -4.00
CA ASP A 213 -1.17 13.58 -4.55
C ASP A 213 -0.14 13.17 -3.49
N ARG A 214 1.07 12.88 -3.95
CA ARG A 214 2.19 12.50 -3.09
C ARG A 214 2.58 13.59 -2.08
N SER A 215 2.53 14.87 -2.47
CA SER A 215 2.90 15.97 -1.57
C SER A 215 1.99 15.98 -0.34
N GLN A 216 0.67 15.90 -0.58
CA GLN A 216 -0.32 15.82 0.49
C GLN A 216 -0.15 14.54 1.33
N LEU A 217 0.18 13.41 0.71
CA LEU A 217 0.48 12.17 1.44
C LEU A 217 1.70 12.36 2.35
N MET A 218 2.79 12.91 1.84
CA MET A 218 4.01 13.19 2.60
C MET A 218 3.76 14.15 3.77
N GLU A 219 2.81 15.05 3.64
CA GLU A 219 2.45 16.02 4.67
C GLU A 219 1.51 15.45 5.73
N LEU A 220 0.48 14.70 5.33
CA LEU A 220 -0.64 14.33 6.19
C LEU A 220 -0.56 12.92 6.75
N SER A 221 0.09 11.98 6.06
CA SER A 221 0.06 10.57 6.47
C SER A 221 0.75 10.35 7.82
N PRO A 222 0.05 9.84 8.85
CA PRO A 222 0.65 9.56 10.16
C PRO A 222 1.44 8.25 10.20
N THR A 223 1.48 7.50 9.10
CA THR A 223 2.29 6.29 8.96
C THR A 223 3.02 6.24 7.62
N PRO A 224 4.13 5.49 7.51
CA PRO A 224 4.85 5.34 6.25
C PRO A 224 4.03 4.74 5.11
N TYR A 225 3.02 3.92 5.41
CA TYR A 225 2.26 3.20 4.39
C TYR A 225 1.31 4.10 3.59
N GLY A 226 0.73 5.13 4.22
CA GLY A 226 0.04 6.21 3.53
C GLY A 226 -1.25 5.85 2.78
N VAL A 227 -1.84 4.67 3.01
CA VAL A 227 -2.98 4.18 2.21
C VAL A 227 -4.32 4.54 2.81
N PHE A 228 -4.48 4.33 4.12
CA PHE A 228 -5.71 4.52 4.86
C PHE A 228 -5.44 4.75 6.35
N HIS A 229 -6.09 5.74 6.96
CA HIS A 229 -5.98 6.02 8.39
C HIS A 229 -7.32 6.46 8.94
N VAL A 230 -7.60 6.03 10.16
CA VAL A 230 -8.72 6.51 10.97
C VAL A 230 -8.13 7.13 12.23
N ILE A 231 -8.35 8.42 12.41
CA ILE A 231 -7.79 9.22 13.50
C ILE A 231 -8.95 9.78 14.30
N CYS A 232 -8.87 9.67 15.63
CA CYS A 232 -9.89 10.22 16.53
C CYS A 232 -9.21 11.06 17.61
N ASN A 233 -9.50 12.35 17.67
CA ASN A 233 -8.94 13.28 18.65
C ASN A 233 -7.41 13.20 18.76
N GLY A 234 -6.72 13.18 17.61
CA GLY A 234 -5.25 13.10 17.53
C GLY A 234 -4.66 11.70 17.74
N GLU A 235 -5.48 10.68 17.96
CA GLU A 235 -5.03 9.30 18.17
C GLU A 235 -5.32 8.44 16.94
N LEU A 236 -4.31 7.70 16.44
CA LEU A 236 -4.47 6.78 15.33
C LEU A 236 -5.22 5.51 15.78
N ILE A 237 -6.46 5.36 15.32
CA ILE A 237 -7.32 4.23 15.67
C ILE A 237 -7.04 3.01 14.80
N SER A 238 -6.80 3.24 13.50
CA SER A 238 -6.46 2.19 12.55
C SER A 238 -5.78 2.74 11.30
N TYR A 239 -4.93 1.93 10.71
CA TYR A 239 -4.31 2.14 9.40
C TYR A 239 -4.68 1.03 8.39
N HIS A 240 -5.72 0.25 8.70
CA HIS A 240 -6.21 -0.85 7.86
C HIS A 240 -7.72 -1.05 8.03
N ARG A 241 -8.31 -1.86 7.15
CA ARG A 241 -9.72 -2.22 7.23
C ARG A 241 -10.01 -3.03 8.49
N MET A 242 -11.03 -2.63 9.23
CA MET A 242 -11.63 -3.38 10.33
C MET A 242 -13.13 -3.58 10.07
N THR A 243 -13.77 -4.46 10.81
CA THR A 243 -15.23 -4.61 10.78
C THR A 243 -15.89 -3.43 11.49
N PRO A 244 -17.17 -3.07 11.16
CA PRO A 244 -17.91 -2.02 11.88
C PRO A 244 -17.93 -2.27 13.40
N ARG A 245 -18.18 -3.51 13.81
CA ARG A 245 -18.19 -3.89 15.24
C ARG A 245 -16.86 -3.62 15.94
N SER A 246 -15.73 -3.91 15.26
CA SER A 246 -14.39 -3.67 15.83
C SER A 246 -14.09 -2.18 15.95
N PHE A 247 -14.50 -1.37 14.96
CA PHE A 247 -14.40 0.09 15.03
C PHE A 247 -15.30 0.66 16.13
N ALA A 248 -16.57 0.27 16.18
CA ALA A 248 -17.52 0.74 17.19
C ALA A 248 -16.98 0.50 18.62
N LYS A 249 -16.42 -0.69 18.88
CA LYS A 249 -15.80 -0.99 20.18
C LYS A 249 -14.66 -0.02 20.51
N LYS A 250 -13.77 0.28 19.56
CA LYS A 250 -12.67 1.24 19.78
C LYS A 250 -13.20 2.66 20.02
N LEU A 251 -14.15 3.13 19.21
CA LEU A 251 -14.74 4.46 19.35
C LEU A 251 -15.45 4.62 20.71
N THR A 252 -16.27 3.64 21.12
CA THR A 252 -16.94 3.66 22.42
C THR A 252 -15.93 3.79 23.57
N MET A 253 -14.80 3.05 23.50
CA MET A 253 -13.76 3.14 24.55
C MET A 253 -13.08 4.50 24.62
N LEU A 254 -12.96 5.22 23.51
CA LEU A 254 -12.37 6.57 23.48
C LEU A 254 -13.34 7.63 24.00
N TYR A 255 -14.60 7.58 23.55
CA TYR A 255 -15.60 8.56 23.94
C TYR A 255 -16.19 8.33 25.35
N SER A 256 -16.05 7.13 25.95
CA SER A 256 -16.40 6.89 27.35
C SER A 256 -15.34 7.38 28.35
N LYS A 257 -14.18 7.81 27.88
CA LYS A 257 -13.10 8.38 28.71
C LYS A 257 -13.05 9.91 28.71
N SER A 258 -13.86 10.54 27.83
CA SER A 258 -14.04 12.00 27.74
C SER A 258 -15.23 12.42 28.57
#